data_83fe513e4e274f073ee58f7c0613e385
#
_entry.id   83fe513e4e274f073ee58f7c0613e385
#
_cell.length_a   1.000
_cell.length_b   1.000
_cell.length_c   1.000
_cell.angle_alpha   90.00
_cell.angle_beta   90.00
_cell.angle_gamma   90.00
#
_symmetry.space_group_name_H-M   'P 1'
#
loop_
_entity.id
_entity.type
_entity.pdbx_description
1 polymer ?
#
loop_
_entity_poly.entity_id
_entity_poly.type
_entity_poly.pdbx_seq_one_letter_code
_entity_poly.pdbx_strand_id
1 'polypeptide(L)'
;MQCAESLRVQAYFDGQLDALSSADVERHSERCTECQSLLQDLEELRNALRQDLNYTSAPPQLRARIMQALDEESGIKSWRHHRRHATGWRSQPFWRGAFGGVGGSAIAASIAFFLLAPPLSKPIVDDLVGAHERSLMPEHLIDVVSTDKHTVKPWFSGHADVSPVVADFDAEGYKLIGGRADYFDHQRAAVVVYQHGAHVINVFTWAATNGALPKDTTRDGYHLAFWKTENLLYCAVSDTAWDELLGLAKLLQNLSAHDIRE
;
A
#
# COMPACT_ATOMS: atom_id res chain seq x y z
N MET A 1 -3.84 42.00 6.90
CA MET A 1 -2.74 41.28 6.19
C MET A 1 -2.60 39.94 6.90
N GLN A 2 -2.58 38.83 6.17
CA GLN A 2 -2.37 37.51 6.81
C GLN A 2 -0.88 37.35 7.13
N CYS A 3 -0.59 36.82 8.33
CA CYS A 3 0.78 36.52 8.73
C CYS A 3 1.39 35.48 7.78
N ALA A 4 2.65 35.64 7.39
CA ALA A 4 3.35 34.70 6.51
C ALA A 4 3.43 33.26 7.07
N GLU A 5 3.30 33.09 8.40
CA GLU A 5 3.35 31.80 9.09
C GLU A 5 1.97 31.10 9.16
N SER A 6 0.90 31.66 8.61
CA SER A 6 -0.47 31.13 8.75
C SER A 6 -0.61 29.68 8.27
N LEU A 7 0.04 29.29 7.18
CA LEU A 7 0.05 27.91 6.69
C LEU A 7 0.78 26.96 7.64
N ARG A 8 1.86 27.40 8.27
CA ARG A 8 2.58 26.59 9.27
C ARG A 8 1.76 26.42 10.55
N VAL A 9 0.97 27.42 10.93
CA VAL A 9 0.03 27.34 12.07
C VAL A 9 -1.05 26.29 11.79
N GLN A 10 -1.58 26.22 10.57
CA GLN A 10 -2.53 25.15 10.20
C GLN A 10 -1.88 23.76 10.25
N ALA A 11 -0.69 23.61 9.66
CA ALA A 11 0.06 22.35 9.72
C ALA A 11 0.39 21.91 11.17
N TYR A 12 0.69 22.89 12.05
CA TYR A 12 0.87 22.64 13.49
C TYR A 12 -0.41 22.12 14.14
N PHE A 13 -1.53 22.77 13.86
CA PHE A 13 -2.84 22.38 14.39
C PHE A 13 -3.27 20.97 13.96
N ASP A 14 -2.90 20.57 12.74
CA ASP A 14 -3.16 19.25 12.18
C ASP A 14 -2.14 18.18 12.60
N GLY A 15 -1.12 18.56 13.41
CA GLY A 15 -0.09 17.63 13.87
C GLY A 15 0.88 17.15 12.77
N GLN A 16 1.04 17.93 11.69
CA GLN A 16 1.86 17.57 10.52
C GLN A 16 3.30 18.09 10.62
N LEU A 17 3.65 18.82 11.66
CA LEU A 17 5.00 19.35 11.86
C LEU A 17 5.84 18.43 12.75
N ASP A 18 7.14 18.39 12.47
CA ASP A 18 8.11 17.81 13.39
C ASP A 18 8.27 18.63 14.69
N ALA A 19 8.94 18.06 15.70
CA ALA A 19 9.04 18.67 17.01
C ALA A 19 9.75 20.04 17.01
N LEU A 20 10.75 20.25 16.13
CA LEU A 20 11.48 21.52 16.05
C LEU A 20 10.61 22.59 15.39
N SER A 21 9.98 22.27 14.27
CA SER A 21 9.04 23.15 13.57
C SER A 21 7.82 23.52 14.44
N SER A 22 7.32 22.58 15.23
CA SER A 22 6.24 22.81 16.19
C SER A 22 6.64 23.83 17.27
N ALA A 23 7.82 23.67 17.88
CA ALA A 23 8.32 24.62 18.87
C ALA A 23 8.56 26.03 18.31
N ASP A 24 8.91 26.14 17.02
CA ASP A 24 9.07 27.45 16.36
C ASP A 24 7.70 28.12 16.17
N VAL A 25 6.67 27.37 15.77
CA VAL A 25 5.30 27.89 15.64
C VAL A 25 4.73 28.31 16.98
N GLU A 26 4.94 27.53 18.04
CA GLU A 26 4.54 27.87 19.40
C GLU A 26 5.17 29.21 19.86
N ARG A 27 6.48 29.35 19.69
CA ARG A 27 7.21 30.57 20.03
C ARG A 27 6.76 31.78 19.20
N HIS A 28 6.42 31.57 17.93
CA HIS A 28 5.87 32.62 17.07
C HIS A 28 4.49 33.03 17.55
N SER A 29 3.60 32.08 17.85
CA SER A 29 2.23 32.35 18.28
C SER A 29 2.15 33.11 19.61
N GLU A 30 3.15 32.96 20.52
CA GLU A 30 3.21 33.77 21.74
C GLU A 30 3.33 35.28 21.48
N ARG A 31 3.83 35.67 20.31
CA ARG A 31 4.14 37.07 19.94
C ARG A 31 3.28 37.61 18.81
N CYS A 32 2.50 36.80 18.15
CA CYS A 32 1.69 37.15 17.00
C CYS A 32 0.20 36.95 17.29
N THR A 33 -0.53 38.03 17.45
CA THR A 33 -1.97 38.01 17.75
C THR A 33 -2.79 37.41 16.62
N GLU A 34 -2.37 37.56 15.34
CA GLU A 34 -3.05 36.94 14.20
C GLU A 34 -2.95 35.41 14.24
N CYS A 35 -1.76 34.87 14.59
CA CYS A 35 -1.60 33.41 14.70
C CYS A 35 -2.33 32.83 15.92
N GLN A 36 -2.39 33.60 17.03
CA GLN A 36 -3.22 33.22 18.18
C GLN A 36 -4.70 33.14 17.81
N SER A 37 -5.22 34.18 17.12
CA SER A 37 -6.60 34.19 16.67
C SER A 37 -6.89 33.03 15.70
N LEU A 38 -6.01 32.76 14.78
CA LEU A 38 -6.15 31.61 13.84
C LEU A 38 -6.21 30.27 14.58
N LEU A 39 -5.36 30.05 15.58
CA LEU A 39 -5.41 28.83 16.39
C LEU A 39 -6.73 28.70 17.16
N GLN A 40 -7.20 29.82 17.72
CA GLN A 40 -8.48 29.83 18.42
C GLN A 40 -9.66 29.53 17.48
N ASP A 41 -9.69 30.15 16.30
CA ASP A 41 -10.71 29.91 15.27
C ASP A 41 -10.74 28.42 14.84
N LEU A 42 -9.56 27.82 14.63
CA LEU A 42 -9.42 26.40 14.29
C LEU A 42 -9.90 25.48 15.43
N GLU A 43 -9.61 25.83 16.68
CA GLU A 43 -10.13 25.08 17.83
C GLU A 43 -11.65 25.18 17.99
N GLU A 44 -12.21 26.39 17.80
CA GLU A 44 -13.65 26.60 17.83
C GLU A 44 -14.34 25.81 16.72
N LEU A 45 -13.80 25.83 15.49
CA LEU A 45 -14.32 25.06 14.37
C LEU A 45 -14.27 23.55 14.67
N ARG A 46 -13.14 23.03 15.17
CA ARG A 46 -13.00 21.62 15.55
C ARG A 46 -14.01 21.21 16.61
N ASN A 47 -14.25 22.07 17.60
CA ASN A 47 -15.20 21.81 18.66
C ASN A 47 -16.65 21.84 18.16
N ALA A 48 -17.00 22.80 17.30
CA ALA A 48 -18.31 22.86 16.65
C ALA A 48 -18.58 21.61 15.80
N LEU A 49 -17.61 21.21 14.97
CA LEU A 49 -17.72 19.99 14.18
C LEU A 49 -17.91 18.74 15.06
N ARG A 50 -17.20 18.63 16.18
CA ARG A 50 -17.35 17.50 17.11
C ARG A 50 -18.71 17.45 17.79
N GLN A 51 -19.35 18.58 18.01
CA GLN A 51 -20.66 18.67 18.66
C GLN A 51 -21.82 18.43 17.68
N ASP A 52 -21.69 18.94 16.45
CA ASP A 52 -22.80 18.96 15.49
C ASP A 52 -22.78 17.80 14.51
N LEU A 53 -21.62 17.13 14.32
CA LEU A 53 -21.53 15.96 13.45
C LEU A 53 -22.11 14.72 14.12
N ASN A 54 -23.05 14.07 13.43
CA ASN A 54 -23.56 12.77 13.83
C ASN A 54 -22.49 11.69 13.66
N TYR A 55 -21.78 11.35 14.73
CA TYR A 55 -20.85 10.25 14.73
C TYR A 55 -21.58 8.92 14.59
N THR A 56 -21.27 8.17 13.55
CA THR A 56 -21.72 6.77 13.46
C THR A 56 -20.99 5.94 14.51
N SER A 57 -21.74 5.36 15.44
CA SER A 57 -21.16 4.47 16.45
C SER A 57 -20.50 3.27 15.80
N ALA A 58 -19.25 3.02 16.16
CA ALA A 58 -18.53 1.83 15.69
C ALA A 58 -19.25 0.55 16.19
N PRO A 59 -19.27 -0.52 15.38
CA PRO A 59 -19.82 -1.80 15.82
C PRO A 59 -19.14 -2.26 17.12
N PRO A 60 -19.91 -2.76 18.12
CA PRO A 60 -19.35 -3.10 19.45
C PRO A 60 -18.21 -4.13 19.39
N GLN A 61 -18.17 -4.97 18.35
CA GLN A 61 -17.11 -5.97 18.16
C GLN A 61 -15.83 -5.41 17.51
N LEU A 62 -15.87 -4.18 16.93
CA LEU A 62 -14.72 -3.63 16.19
C LEU A 62 -13.49 -3.48 17.09
N ARG A 63 -13.68 -2.95 18.31
CA ARG A 63 -12.58 -2.82 19.29
C ARG A 63 -11.94 -4.15 19.62
N ALA A 64 -12.73 -5.18 19.84
CA ALA A 64 -12.23 -6.53 20.15
C ALA A 64 -11.44 -7.12 18.98
N ARG A 65 -11.92 -6.93 17.75
CA ARG A 65 -11.23 -7.38 16.53
C ARG A 65 -9.91 -6.66 16.32
N ILE A 66 -9.85 -5.35 16.53
CA ILE A 66 -8.60 -4.58 16.43
C ILE A 66 -7.59 -5.04 17.47
N MET A 67 -8.02 -5.20 18.74
CA MET A 67 -7.12 -5.68 19.81
C MET A 67 -6.61 -7.09 19.52
N GLN A 68 -7.46 -7.98 19.01
CA GLN A 68 -7.06 -9.32 18.62
C GLN A 68 -6.03 -9.28 17.48
N ALA A 69 -6.25 -8.48 16.45
CA ALA A 69 -5.30 -8.34 15.33
C ALA A 69 -3.95 -7.78 15.79
N LEU A 70 -3.94 -6.79 16.69
CA LEU A 70 -2.70 -6.27 17.27
C LEU A 70 -1.98 -7.30 18.15
N ASP A 71 -2.71 -8.11 18.92
CA ASP A 71 -2.13 -9.19 19.74
C ASP A 71 -1.52 -10.29 18.84
N GLU A 72 -2.14 -10.58 17.70
CA GLU A 72 -1.63 -11.54 16.71
C GLU A 72 -0.34 -11.02 16.03
N GLU A 73 -0.30 -9.76 15.65
CA GLU A 73 0.85 -9.14 14.98
C GLU A 73 2.03 -8.90 15.93
N SER A 74 1.76 -8.53 17.18
CA SER A 74 2.80 -8.29 18.19
C SER A 74 3.51 -9.55 18.66
N GLY A 75 3.04 -10.76 18.29
CA GLY A 75 3.64 -12.03 18.69
C GLY A 75 3.65 -12.30 20.21
N ILE A 76 3.06 -11.42 20.99
CA ILE A 76 2.96 -11.54 22.43
C ILE A 76 1.82 -12.50 22.77
N LYS A 77 2.10 -13.80 22.74
CA LYS A 77 1.23 -14.79 23.38
C LYS A 77 1.20 -14.46 24.87
N SER A 78 0.20 -13.72 25.29
CA SER A 78 -0.04 -13.52 26.72
C SER A 78 -0.35 -14.88 27.36
N TRP A 79 0.61 -15.39 28.09
CA TRP A 79 0.41 -16.52 28.98
C TRP A 79 -0.55 -16.08 30.11
N ARG A 80 -1.85 -16.04 29.82
CA ARG A 80 -2.85 -15.96 30.89
C ARG A 80 -2.89 -17.31 31.59
N HIS A 81 -2.17 -17.38 32.70
CA HIS A 81 -2.35 -18.44 33.68
C HIS A 81 -3.82 -18.49 34.11
N HIS A 82 -4.58 -19.37 33.51
CA HIS A 82 -5.83 -19.85 34.10
C HIS A 82 -5.46 -20.69 35.29
N ARG A 83 -5.40 -20.09 36.49
CA ARG A 83 -5.55 -20.84 37.75
C ARG A 83 -6.96 -21.43 37.75
N ARG A 84 -7.12 -22.63 37.25
CA ARG A 84 -8.31 -23.44 37.52
C ARG A 84 -8.13 -24.04 38.89
N HIS A 85 -8.96 -23.60 39.85
CA HIS A 85 -9.18 -24.31 41.11
C HIS A 85 -9.63 -25.74 40.82
N ALA A 86 -8.81 -26.69 41.18
CA ALA A 86 -9.16 -28.10 41.16
C ALA A 86 -10.11 -28.37 42.35
N THR A 87 -11.39 -28.48 42.07
CA THR A 87 -12.31 -29.21 42.98
C THR A 87 -12.43 -30.61 42.41
N GLY A 88 -11.96 -31.55 43.22
CA GLY A 88 -11.97 -32.95 42.88
C GLY A 88 -13.38 -33.53 42.77
N TRP A 89 -13.61 -34.30 41.75
CA TRP A 89 -14.60 -35.38 41.77
C TRP A 89 -13.99 -36.64 41.15
N ARG A 90 -14.02 -37.62 42.01
CA ARG A 90 -13.58 -39.01 41.84
C ARG A 90 -14.68 -39.75 41.08
N SER A 91 -14.33 -40.45 40.01
CA SER A 91 -14.82 -41.77 39.58
C SER A 91 -15.00 -41.92 38.07
N GLN A 92 -14.30 -42.83 37.55
CA GLN A 92 -14.61 -44.00 36.71
C GLN A 92 -13.93 -44.05 35.33
N PRO A 93 -13.46 -45.22 34.89
CA PRO A 93 -12.53 -45.42 33.80
C PRO A 93 -13.24 -45.63 32.44
N PHE A 94 -14.09 -44.69 32.02
CA PHE A 94 -14.80 -44.81 30.73
C PHE A 94 -14.14 -43.98 29.58
N TRP A 95 -13.09 -43.24 29.89
CA TRP A 95 -12.53 -42.24 28.95
C TRP A 95 -11.29 -42.69 28.18
N ARG A 96 -10.91 -43.96 28.23
CA ARG A 96 -9.73 -44.44 27.47
C ARG A 96 -9.95 -44.59 25.96
N GLY A 97 -11.20 -44.59 25.48
CA GLY A 97 -11.54 -44.71 24.06
C GLY A 97 -11.81 -43.38 23.33
N ALA A 98 -12.11 -42.29 24.06
CA ALA A 98 -12.52 -41.00 23.43
C ALA A 98 -11.35 -40.09 23.05
N PHE A 99 -10.18 -40.25 23.66
CA PHE A 99 -9.02 -39.40 23.36
C PHE A 99 -8.29 -39.75 22.05
N GLY A 100 -8.48 -40.97 21.51
CA GLY A 100 -7.89 -41.37 20.23
C GLY A 100 -8.62 -40.80 19.00
N GLY A 101 -9.94 -40.55 19.11
CA GLY A 101 -10.76 -40.09 17.99
C GLY A 101 -10.78 -38.56 17.78
N VAL A 102 -10.76 -37.80 18.88
CA VAL A 102 -10.84 -36.31 18.80
C VAL A 102 -9.49 -35.70 18.45
N GLY A 103 -8.38 -36.28 18.91
CA GLY A 103 -7.03 -35.79 18.53
C GLY A 103 -6.71 -36.03 17.06
N GLY A 104 -7.10 -37.19 16.50
CA GLY A 104 -6.88 -37.50 15.08
C GLY A 104 -7.73 -36.64 14.13
N SER A 105 -8.98 -36.35 14.50
CA SER A 105 -9.85 -35.51 13.68
C SER A 105 -9.47 -34.00 13.69
N ALA A 106 -8.96 -33.50 14.82
CA ALA A 106 -8.47 -32.11 14.89
C ALA A 106 -7.21 -31.91 14.04
N ILE A 107 -6.28 -32.91 14.04
CA ILE A 107 -5.08 -32.83 13.19
C ILE A 107 -5.45 -32.95 11.71
N ALA A 108 -6.34 -33.89 11.36
CA ALA A 108 -6.81 -34.03 9.98
C ALA A 108 -7.57 -32.80 9.47
N ALA A 109 -8.41 -32.17 10.32
CA ALA A 109 -9.10 -30.93 10.00
C ALA A 109 -8.13 -29.75 9.84
N SER A 110 -7.09 -29.67 10.67
CA SER A 110 -6.05 -28.63 10.55
C SER A 110 -5.22 -28.79 9.28
N ILE A 111 -4.86 -30.02 8.93
CA ILE A 111 -4.14 -30.31 7.67
C ILE A 111 -5.03 -30.04 6.45
N ALA A 112 -6.30 -30.46 6.49
CA ALA A 112 -7.26 -30.16 5.43
C ALA A 112 -7.52 -28.65 5.28
N PHE A 113 -7.63 -27.90 6.38
CA PHE A 113 -7.73 -26.45 6.37
C PHE A 113 -6.49 -25.79 5.78
N PHE A 114 -5.28 -26.28 6.11
CA PHE A 114 -4.02 -25.74 5.56
C PHE A 114 -3.84 -26.08 4.07
N LEU A 115 -4.34 -27.23 3.61
CA LEU A 115 -4.29 -27.64 2.20
C LEU A 115 -5.40 -27.05 1.34
N LEU A 116 -6.55 -26.68 1.95
CA LEU A 116 -7.70 -26.09 1.28
C LEU A 116 -7.80 -24.58 1.49
N ALA A 117 -7.00 -24.00 2.42
CA ALA A 117 -6.93 -22.56 2.56
C ALA A 117 -6.40 -21.97 1.23
N PRO A 118 -7.12 -21.03 0.61
CA PRO A 118 -6.58 -20.35 -0.56
C PRO A 118 -5.24 -19.74 -0.16
N PRO A 119 -4.22 -19.83 -1.04
CA PRO A 119 -2.93 -19.24 -0.73
C PRO A 119 -3.13 -17.76 -0.37
N LEU A 120 -2.60 -17.35 0.79
CA LEU A 120 -2.56 -15.96 1.28
C LEU A 120 -1.74 -15.04 0.34
N SER A 121 -1.38 -15.52 -0.84
CA SER A 121 -0.56 -14.86 -1.83
C SER A 121 -1.40 -13.96 -2.76
N LYS A 122 -2.08 -12.95 -2.18
CA LYS A 122 -2.69 -11.89 -2.98
C LYS A 122 -2.41 -10.46 -2.51
N PRO A 123 -1.46 -10.18 -1.64
CA PRO A 123 -1.27 -8.77 -1.29
C PRO A 123 -0.77 -7.98 -2.49
N ILE A 124 0.17 -8.49 -3.30
CA ILE A 124 0.82 -7.70 -4.35
C ILE A 124 -0.10 -7.31 -5.51
N VAL A 125 -1.03 -8.17 -5.92
CA VAL A 125 -1.99 -7.85 -7.00
C VAL A 125 -2.98 -6.78 -6.54
N ASP A 126 -3.52 -6.94 -5.33
CA ASP A 126 -4.46 -5.98 -4.75
C ASP A 126 -3.77 -4.63 -4.47
N ASP A 127 -2.51 -4.65 -4.03
CA ASP A 127 -1.69 -3.45 -3.82
C ASP A 127 -1.40 -2.70 -5.12
N LEU A 128 -1.06 -3.42 -6.20
CA LEU A 128 -0.79 -2.83 -7.52
C LEU A 128 -2.05 -2.21 -8.14
N VAL A 129 -3.20 -2.88 -8.04
CA VAL A 129 -4.49 -2.31 -8.48
C VAL A 129 -4.83 -1.07 -7.65
N GLY A 130 -4.73 -1.15 -6.33
CA GLY A 130 -4.99 0.00 -5.46
C GLY A 130 -4.03 1.17 -5.72
N ALA A 131 -2.75 0.91 -6.03
CA ALA A 131 -1.79 1.93 -6.43
C ALA A 131 -2.14 2.56 -7.79
N HIS A 132 -2.60 1.74 -8.75
CA HIS A 132 -3.08 2.23 -10.03
C HIS A 132 -4.32 3.12 -9.85
N GLU A 133 -5.33 2.67 -9.12
CA GLU A 133 -6.55 3.44 -8.85
C GLU A 133 -6.26 4.77 -8.15
N ARG A 134 -5.40 4.77 -7.13
CA ARG A 134 -4.96 6.00 -6.45
C ARG A 134 -4.29 6.97 -7.42
N SER A 135 -3.50 6.47 -8.37
CA SER A 135 -2.83 7.30 -9.35
C SER A 135 -3.78 8.02 -10.31
N LEU A 136 -4.97 7.45 -10.57
CA LEU A 136 -5.98 8.08 -11.43
C LEU A 136 -6.70 9.26 -10.74
N MET A 137 -6.48 9.49 -9.43
CA MET A 137 -6.99 10.67 -8.75
C MET A 137 -6.27 11.93 -9.25
N PRO A 138 -6.93 13.11 -9.21
CA PRO A 138 -6.30 14.37 -9.61
C PRO A 138 -4.95 14.59 -8.89
N GLU A 139 -3.93 15.03 -9.63
CA GLU A 139 -2.58 15.38 -9.16
C GLU A 139 -1.74 14.18 -8.62
N HIS A 140 -2.21 12.93 -8.75
CA HIS A 140 -1.47 11.74 -8.28
C HIS A 140 -0.87 10.88 -9.39
N LEU A 141 -1.11 11.23 -10.65
CA LEU A 141 -0.72 10.37 -11.77
C LEU A 141 0.80 10.36 -12.00
N ILE A 142 1.45 11.51 -11.89
CA ILE A 142 2.82 11.76 -12.35
C ILE A 142 3.52 12.72 -11.40
N ASP A 143 4.73 12.37 -10.92
CA ASP A 143 5.60 13.26 -10.14
C ASP A 143 6.57 14.03 -11.04
N VAL A 144 7.04 13.38 -12.12
CA VAL A 144 7.85 14.00 -13.17
C VAL A 144 7.12 13.93 -14.51
N VAL A 145 6.70 15.08 -15.01
CA VAL A 145 6.02 15.21 -16.31
C VAL A 145 7.06 15.34 -17.41
N SER A 146 7.20 14.34 -18.26
CA SER A 146 8.09 14.41 -19.43
C SER A 146 7.79 13.26 -20.40
N THR A 147 7.87 13.55 -21.68
CA THR A 147 7.88 12.57 -22.77
C THR A 147 9.31 12.12 -23.13
N ASP A 148 10.33 12.74 -22.51
CA ASP A 148 11.72 12.43 -22.78
C ASP A 148 12.28 11.44 -21.74
N LYS A 149 12.72 10.28 -22.23
CA LYS A 149 13.39 9.26 -21.42
C LYS A 149 14.63 9.77 -20.69
N HIS A 150 15.34 10.76 -21.25
CA HIS A 150 16.52 11.36 -20.64
C HIS A 150 16.20 12.26 -19.45
N THR A 151 14.96 12.63 -19.27
CA THR A 151 14.44 13.34 -18.09
C THR A 151 13.87 12.36 -17.07
N VAL A 152 13.04 11.41 -17.52
CA VAL A 152 12.30 10.49 -16.64
C VAL A 152 13.24 9.46 -15.99
N LYS A 153 14.13 8.83 -16.76
CA LYS A 153 15.03 7.78 -16.24
C LYS A 153 15.97 8.29 -15.14
N PRO A 154 16.70 9.42 -15.27
CA PRO A 154 17.57 9.93 -14.21
C PRO A 154 16.81 10.38 -12.96
N TRP A 155 15.55 10.84 -13.08
CA TRP A 155 14.75 11.28 -11.96
C TRP A 155 14.56 10.15 -10.92
N PHE A 156 14.43 8.90 -11.36
CA PHE A 156 14.28 7.75 -10.46
C PHE A 156 15.49 7.52 -9.56
N SER A 157 16.71 7.94 -9.96
CA SER A 157 17.94 7.71 -9.18
C SER A 157 17.93 8.31 -7.77
N GLY A 158 17.04 9.27 -7.48
CA GLY A 158 16.88 9.85 -6.15
C GLY A 158 15.54 9.53 -5.47
N HIS A 159 14.60 8.90 -6.19
CA HIS A 159 13.21 8.77 -5.76
C HIS A 159 12.73 7.32 -5.64
N ALA A 160 13.36 6.39 -6.35
CA ALA A 160 13.07 4.97 -6.28
C ALA A 160 14.34 4.16 -5.99
N ASP A 161 14.17 2.92 -5.51
CA ASP A 161 15.30 2.03 -5.19
C ASP A 161 15.80 1.29 -6.45
N VAL A 162 15.14 1.50 -7.59
CA VAL A 162 15.42 0.86 -8.87
C VAL A 162 15.39 1.87 -10.02
N SER A 163 16.10 1.59 -11.10
CA SER A 163 16.09 2.37 -12.34
C SER A 163 15.39 1.55 -13.44
N PRO A 164 14.14 1.89 -13.81
CA PRO A 164 13.38 1.16 -14.80
C PRO A 164 13.91 1.42 -16.23
N VAL A 165 13.53 0.54 -17.17
CA VAL A 165 13.61 0.84 -18.59
C VAL A 165 12.57 1.91 -18.92
N VAL A 166 13.00 2.99 -19.55
CA VAL A 166 12.13 4.09 -19.98
C VAL A 166 12.35 4.34 -21.46
N ALA A 167 11.30 4.27 -22.24
CA ALA A 167 11.31 4.62 -23.66
C ALA A 167 9.95 5.20 -24.04
N ASP A 168 9.94 6.02 -25.07
CA ASP A 168 8.71 6.51 -25.69
C ASP A 168 8.38 5.59 -26.89
N PHE A 169 7.13 5.16 -26.96
CA PHE A 169 6.60 4.33 -28.03
C PHE A 169 5.37 5.00 -28.68
N ASP A 170 5.41 6.32 -28.83
CA ASP A 170 4.31 7.07 -29.42
C ASP A 170 3.99 6.60 -30.86
N ALA A 171 5.02 6.17 -31.60
CA ALA A 171 4.85 5.61 -32.95
C ALA A 171 4.08 4.30 -32.95
N GLU A 172 4.12 3.52 -31.88
CA GLU A 172 3.38 2.28 -31.64
C GLU A 172 2.07 2.53 -30.86
N GLY A 173 1.74 3.80 -30.57
CA GLY A 173 0.53 4.20 -29.89
C GLY A 173 0.63 4.25 -28.36
N TYR A 174 1.84 4.06 -27.77
CA TYR A 174 2.06 4.14 -26.33
C TYR A 174 2.93 5.35 -25.98
N LYS A 175 2.27 6.46 -25.73
CA LYS A 175 2.94 7.73 -25.45
C LYS A 175 3.44 7.76 -24.00
N LEU A 176 4.73 7.99 -23.82
CA LEU A 176 5.29 8.26 -22.49
C LEU A 176 4.75 9.61 -21.98
N ILE A 177 4.17 9.65 -20.78
CA ILE A 177 3.67 10.90 -20.18
C ILE A 177 4.43 11.31 -18.93
N GLY A 178 5.19 10.40 -18.33
CA GLY A 178 6.05 10.70 -17.19
C GLY A 178 6.34 9.51 -16.30
N GLY A 179 6.69 9.82 -15.05
CA GLY A 179 6.96 8.82 -14.03
C GLY A 179 6.60 9.32 -12.64
N ARG A 180 6.46 8.38 -11.71
CA ARG A 180 6.31 8.65 -10.28
C ARG A 180 7.04 7.59 -9.44
N ALA A 181 7.33 7.94 -8.20
CA ALA A 181 7.72 6.96 -7.18
C ALA A 181 6.48 6.48 -6.43
N ASP A 182 6.40 5.18 -6.16
CA ASP A 182 5.31 4.58 -5.40
C ASP A 182 5.87 3.68 -4.30
N TYR A 183 5.05 3.30 -3.34
CA TYR A 183 5.45 2.45 -2.23
C TYR A 183 4.44 1.32 -2.07
N PHE A 184 4.90 0.07 -2.27
CA PHE A 184 4.12 -1.13 -2.03
C PHE A 184 5.05 -2.28 -1.63
N ASP A 185 4.49 -3.30 -0.99
CA ASP A 185 5.24 -4.46 -0.51
C ASP A 185 6.52 -4.06 0.26
N HIS A 186 6.42 -3.00 1.10
CA HIS A 186 7.51 -2.47 1.94
C HIS A 186 8.75 -1.96 1.20
N GLN A 187 8.64 -1.64 -0.10
CA GLN A 187 9.74 -1.11 -0.90
C GLN A 187 9.29 0.04 -1.81
N ARG A 188 10.25 0.89 -2.20
CA ARG A 188 10.00 1.94 -3.18
C ARG A 188 10.09 1.38 -4.57
N ALA A 189 9.06 1.62 -5.36
CA ALA A 189 8.97 1.22 -6.74
C ALA A 189 9.04 2.43 -7.67
N ALA A 190 9.62 2.22 -8.85
CA ALA A 190 9.50 3.17 -9.95
C ALA A 190 8.25 2.85 -10.77
N VAL A 191 7.50 3.87 -11.15
CA VAL A 191 6.33 3.72 -12.02
C VAL A 191 6.50 4.61 -13.24
N VAL A 192 6.58 3.98 -14.41
CA VAL A 192 6.58 4.68 -15.70
C VAL A 192 5.15 4.71 -16.21
N VAL A 193 4.69 5.89 -16.61
CA VAL A 193 3.29 6.11 -16.98
C VAL A 193 3.18 6.37 -18.47
N TYR A 194 2.36 5.54 -19.12
CA TYR A 194 2.04 5.64 -20.54
C TYR A 194 0.57 5.97 -20.73
N GLN A 195 0.28 6.61 -21.84
CA GLN A 195 -1.06 6.81 -22.36
C GLN A 195 -1.24 6.02 -23.65
N HIS A 196 -2.32 5.25 -23.73
CA HIS A 196 -2.75 4.54 -24.94
C HIS A 196 -4.21 4.87 -25.22
N GLY A 197 -4.46 5.71 -26.23
CA GLY A 197 -5.80 6.24 -26.47
C GLY A 197 -6.34 7.00 -25.26
N ALA A 198 -7.46 6.54 -24.71
CA ALA A 198 -8.07 7.09 -23.48
C ALA A 198 -7.55 6.41 -22.20
N HIS A 199 -6.78 5.33 -22.31
CA HIS A 199 -6.34 4.51 -21.19
C HIS A 199 -4.99 4.94 -20.66
N VAL A 200 -4.82 4.85 -19.34
CA VAL A 200 -3.55 5.03 -18.65
C VAL A 200 -2.96 3.66 -18.35
N ILE A 201 -1.69 3.46 -18.69
CA ILE A 201 -0.93 2.25 -18.37
C ILE A 201 0.17 2.61 -17.38
N ASN A 202 0.11 2.06 -16.18
CA ASN A 202 1.17 2.18 -15.19
C ASN A 202 2.09 0.96 -15.25
N VAL A 203 3.37 1.18 -15.49
CA VAL A 203 4.39 0.13 -15.48
C VAL A 203 5.19 0.25 -14.19
N PHE A 204 4.83 -0.57 -13.23
CA PHE A 204 5.52 -0.69 -11.94
C PHE A 204 6.81 -1.49 -12.10
N THR A 205 7.89 -1.05 -11.45
CA THR A 205 9.19 -1.73 -11.45
C THR A 205 9.77 -1.72 -10.04
N TRP A 206 10.20 -2.87 -9.58
CA TRP A 206 10.83 -3.04 -8.26
C TRP A 206 11.90 -4.13 -8.25
N ALA A 207 12.69 -4.21 -7.19
CA ALA A 207 13.74 -5.22 -7.07
C ALA A 207 13.14 -6.63 -6.95
N ALA A 208 13.72 -7.58 -7.68
CA ALA A 208 13.28 -8.96 -7.61
C ALA A 208 13.61 -9.54 -6.22
N THR A 209 12.58 -9.98 -5.52
CA THR A 209 12.70 -10.83 -4.34
C THR A 209 12.73 -12.31 -4.76
N ASN A 210 13.10 -13.21 -3.85
CA ASN A 210 13.21 -14.65 -4.13
C ASN A 210 11.85 -15.36 -4.36
N GLY A 211 10.75 -14.60 -4.52
CA GLY A 211 9.43 -15.11 -4.80
C GLY A 211 9.21 -15.52 -6.25
N ALA A 212 8.23 -16.39 -6.49
CA ALA A 212 7.77 -16.71 -7.83
C ALA A 212 7.06 -15.49 -8.44
N LEU A 213 7.30 -15.25 -9.74
CA LEU A 213 6.60 -14.22 -10.50
C LEU A 213 5.09 -14.51 -10.50
N PRO A 214 4.23 -13.55 -10.15
CA PRO A 214 2.80 -13.70 -10.30
C PRO A 214 2.43 -13.99 -11.76
N LYS A 215 1.33 -14.70 -11.96
CA LYS A 215 0.79 -14.89 -13.31
C LYS A 215 -0.01 -13.68 -13.73
N ASP A 216 -0.02 -13.42 -15.02
CA ASP A 216 -0.91 -12.44 -15.63
C ASP A 216 -2.35 -12.70 -15.18
N THR A 217 -3.04 -11.65 -14.79
CA THR A 217 -4.36 -11.76 -14.18
C THR A 217 -5.21 -10.53 -14.44
N THR A 218 -6.51 -10.67 -14.26
CA THR A 218 -7.46 -9.54 -14.23
C THR A 218 -8.02 -9.41 -12.84
N ARG A 219 -8.02 -8.19 -12.30
CA ARG A 219 -8.55 -7.88 -10.98
C ARG A 219 -9.30 -6.56 -11.00
N ASP A 220 -10.54 -6.58 -10.52
CA ASP A 220 -11.41 -5.40 -10.40
C ASP A 220 -11.54 -4.56 -11.70
N GLY A 221 -11.52 -5.24 -12.86
CA GLY A 221 -11.60 -4.63 -14.18
C GLY A 221 -10.26 -4.24 -14.80
N TYR A 222 -9.16 -4.30 -14.04
CA TYR A 222 -7.82 -4.02 -14.55
C TYR A 222 -7.09 -5.30 -14.95
N HIS A 223 -6.30 -5.23 -16.01
CA HIS A 223 -5.40 -6.26 -16.46
C HIS A 223 -4.00 -6.01 -15.90
N LEU A 224 -3.34 -7.07 -15.41
CA LEU A 224 -2.00 -7.04 -14.87
C LEU A 224 -1.12 -8.02 -15.63
N ALA A 225 -0.13 -7.50 -16.34
CA ALA A 225 0.88 -8.29 -17.07
C ALA A 225 2.22 -8.23 -16.33
N PHE A 226 2.75 -9.39 -15.94
CA PHE A 226 3.98 -9.50 -15.16
C PHE A 226 5.13 -10.03 -15.99
N TRP A 227 6.32 -9.46 -15.83
CA TRP A 227 7.54 -10.02 -16.37
C TRP A 227 8.75 -9.70 -15.50
N LYS A 228 9.84 -10.38 -15.78
CA LYS A 228 11.11 -10.20 -15.08
C LYS A 228 12.22 -9.94 -16.09
N THR A 229 13.10 -9.00 -15.77
CA THR A 229 14.31 -8.74 -16.52
C THR A 229 15.46 -8.62 -15.51
N GLU A 230 16.46 -9.50 -15.60
CA GLU A 230 17.57 -9.58 -14.64
C GLU A 230 17.08 -9.64 -13.18
N ASN A 231 17.38 -8.59 -12.41
CA ASN A 231 17.04 -8.46 -10.99
C ASN A 231 15.82 -7.57 -10.75
N LEU A 232 15.08 -7.18 -11.80
CA LEU A 232 13.91 -6.33 -11.71
C LEU A 232 12.64 -7.10 -12.08
N LEU A 233 11.60 -6.86 -11.30
CA LEU A 233 10.25 -7.29 -11.60
C LEU A 233 9.46 -6.11 -12.16
N TYR A 234 8.61 -6.41 -13.11
CA TYR A 234 7.75 -5.45 -13.79
C TYR A 234 6.30 -5.92 -13.73
N CYS A 235 5.39 -4.97 -13.63
CA CYS A 235 3.97 -5.18 -13.79
C CYS A 235 3.35 -4.01 -14.54
N ALA A 236 2.76 -4.25 -15.70
CA ALA A 236 1.91 -3.27 -16.37
C ALA A 236 0.47 -3.45 -15.90
N VAL A 237 -0.18 -2.36 -15.50
CA VAL A 237 -1.56 -2.33 -15.00
C VAL A 237 -2.37 -1.31 -15.80
N SER A 238 -3.52 -1.72 -16.34
CA SER A 238 -4.46 -0.86 -17.08
C SER A 238 -5.82 -1.54 -17.25
N ASP A 239 -6.81 -0.74 -17.60
CA ASP A 239 -8.13 -1.16 -18.09
C ASP A 239 -8.19 -1.32 -19.62
N THR A 240 -7.07 -1.15 -20.34
CA THR A 240 -6.97 -1.38 -21.80
C THR A 240 -7.09 -2.86 -22.16
N ALA A 241 -7.31 -3.18 -23.43
CA ALA A 241 -7.41 -4.57 -23.89
C ALA A 241 -6.11 -5.37 -23.65
N TRP A 242 -6.25 -6.70 -23.45
CA TRP A 242 -5.09 -7.57 -23.13
C TRP A 242 -3.99 -7.54 -24.18
N ASP A 243 -4.34 -7.55 -25.45
CA ASP A 243 -3.40 -7.52 -26.58
C ASP A 243 -2.61 -6.21 -26.61
N GLU A 244 -3.23 -5.09 -26.28
CA GLU A 244 -2.59 -3.77 -26.15
C GLU A 244 -1.64 -3.75 -24.96
N LEU A 245 -2.07 -4.20 -23.77
CA LEU A 245 -1.22 -4.25 -22.58
C LEU A 245 0.01 -5.14 -22.80
N LEU A 246 -0.18 -6.33 -23.39
CA LEU A 246 0.90 -7.26 -23.74
C LEU A 246 1.80 -6.71 -24.86
N GLY A 247 1.26 -5.88 -25.74
CA GLY A 247 2.01 -5.16 -26.77
C GLY A 247 3.09 -4.27 -26.16
N LEU A 248 2.68 -3.38 -25.21
CA LEU A 248 3.63 -2.54 -24.47
C LEU A 248 4.65 -3.36 -23.67
N ALA A 249 4.20 -4.41 -22.99
CA ALA A 249 5.08 -5.27 -22.20
C ALA A 249 6.19 -5.90 -23.09
N LYS A 250 5.84 -6.36 -24.30
CA LYS A 250 6.82 -6.92 -25.26
C LYS A 250 7.81 -5.86 -25.76
N LEU A 251 7.35 -4.64 -26.04
CA LEU A 251 8.24 -3.55 -26.47
C LEU A 251 9.28 -3.25 -25.40
N LEU A 252 8.86 -3.16 -24.13
CA LEU A 252 9.76 -2.93 -23.00
C LEU A 252 10.72 -4.09 -22.76
N GLN A 253 10.27 -5.34 -22.88
CA GLN A 253 11.13 -6.53 -22.77
C GLN A 253 12.21 -6.59 -23.85
N ASN A 254 11.85 -6.24 -25.09
CA ASN A 254 12.79 -6.23 -26.21
C ASN A 254 13.90 -5.19 -26.01
N LEU A 255 13.59 -4.01 -25.49
CA LEU A 255 14.61 -3.00 -25.16
C LEU A 255 15.53 -3.45 -24.04
N SER A 256 14.99 -4.07 -22.99
CA SER A 256 15.81 -4.60 -21.89
C SER A 256 16.80 -5.66 -22.38
N ALA A 257 16.43 -6.47 -23.37
CA ALA A 257 17.31 -7.47 -23.97
C ALA A 257 18.39 -6.87 -24.89
N HIS A 258 18.20 -5.65 -25.42
CA HIS A 258 19.17 -4.93 -26.23
C HIS A 258 20.20 -4.18 -25.38
N ASP A 259 19.79 -3.52 -24.29
CA ASP A 259 20.67 -2.78 -23.36
C ASP A 259 21.73 -3.70 -22.69
N ILE A 260 21.51 -5.02 -22.67
CA ILE A 260 22.43 -6.02 -22.09
C ILE A 260 23.54 -6.43 -23.07
N ARG A 261 23.42 -6.11 -24.37
CA ARG A 261 24.33 -6.56 -25.41
C ARG A 261 25.33 -5.49 -25.87
N GLU A 262 25.20 -4.27 -25.39
CA GLU A 262 26.16 -3.17 -25.57
C GLU A 262 27.00 -2.98 -24.28
#